data_a24cc596b8bbd3a36a71302cb4f73460
#
_entry.id   a24cc596b8bbd3a36a71302cb4f73460
#
_cell.length_a   1.000
_cell.length_b   1.000
_cell.length_c   1.000
_cell.angle_alpha   90.00
_cell.angle_beta   90.00
_cell.angle_gamma   90.00
#
_symmetry.space_group_name_H-M   'P 1'
#
loop_
_entity.id
_entity.type
_entity.pdbx_description
1 polymer ?
#
loop_
_entity_poly.entity_id
_entity_poly.type
_entity_poly.pdbx_seq_one_letter_code
_entity_poly.pdbx_strand_id
1 'polypeptide(L)'
;SGNVDPYERGFHRSLFLRKSCYACAFAELPRTADVTLGDFWGLEKYDPALTDPRGVSLVLLNSPKAEALWKEVKGELDSCTQVPVDVALKHNRFRKNSRRAKGRERFFKLLPVLGFEKAVEYALEERYDVMFAWEGEVPPKELEEALEAEANQLGRTVCIQGKEQAVAAVTVSGL
;
A
#
# COMPACT_ATOMS: atom_id res chain seq x y z
N SER A 1 10.04 16.21 -6.35
CA SER A 1 9.14 15.12 -5.92
C SER A 1 7.92 15.16 -6.83
N GLY A 2 7.85 14.22 -7.77
CA GLY A 2 6.71 14.10 -8.68
C GLY A 2 5.43 13.84 -7.86
N ASN A 3 4.34 14.43 -8.31
CA ASN A 3 3.00 14.23 -7.76
C ASN A 3 2.60 12.77 -8.04
N VAL A 4 2.90 11.86 -7.12
CA VAL A 4 2.45 10.47 -7.22
C VAL A 4 0.96 10.46 -6.95
N ASP A 5 0.19 9.82 -7.82
CA ASP A 5 -1.26 9.70 -7.72
C ASP A 5 -1.68 9.21 -6.32
N PRO A 6 -2.68 9.82 -5.67
CA PRO A 6 -3.15 9.42 -4.35
C PRO A 6 -3.56 7.94 -4.28
N TYR A 7 -4.12 7.39 -5.36
CA TYR A 7 -4.47 5.98 -5.43
C TYR A 7 -3.21 5.10 -5.35
N GLU A 8 -2.19 5.38 -6.15
CA GLU A 8 -0.92 4.62 -6.11
C GLU A 8 -0.27 4.70 -4.74
N ARG A 9 -0.22 5.91 -4.15
CA ARG A 9 0.31 6.10 -2.79
C ARG A 9 -0.40 5.22 -1.77
N GLY A 10 -1.72 5.27 -1.73
CA GLY A 10 -2.53 4.49 -0.80
C GLY A 10 -2.45 2.99 -1.06
N PHE A 11 -2.45 2.58 -2.33
CA PHE A 11 -2.34 1.18 -2.74
C PHE A 11 -1.00 0.56 -2.33
N HIS A 12 0.11 1.18 -2.67
CA HIS A 12 1.45 0.70 -2.31
C HIS A 12 1.70 0.65 -0.80
N ARG A 13 1.02 1.50 -0.05
CA ARG A 13 1.03 1.49 1.42
C ARG A 13 -0.01 0.53 2.03
N SER A 14 -0.71 -0.24 1.20
CA SER A 14 -1.75 -1.22 1.63
C SER A 14 -2.89 -0.59 2.43
N LEU A 15 -3.21 0.69 2.18
CA LEU A 15 -4.14 1.47 2.97
C LEU A 15 -5.58 0.97 2.84
N PHE A 16 -6.02 0.65 1.61
CA PHE A 16 -7.41 0.27 1.31
C PHE A 16 -7.54 -1.08 0.60
N LEU A 17 -6.55 -1.96 0.73
CA LEU A 17 -6.65 -3.31 0.19
C LEU A 17 -7.87 -4.05 0.75
N ARG A 18 -8.40 -5.02 0.02
CA ARG A 18 -9.48 -5.87 0.52
C ARG A 18 -9.04 -6.63 1.78
N LYS A 19 -9.99 -6.94 2.66
CA LYS A 19 -9.69 -7.75 3.87
C LYS A 19 -9.03 -9.09 3.52
N SER A 20 -9.45 -9.73 2.42
CA SER A 20 -8.86 -10.96 1.91
C SER A 20 -7.39 -10.83 1.50
N CYS A 21 -6.89 -9.64 1.13
CA CYS A 21 -5.48 -9.44 0.79
C CYS A 21 -4.55 -9.59 2.02
N TYR A 22 -5.08 -9.41 3.21
CA TYR A 22 -4.32 -9.56 4.46
C TYR A 22 -4.29 -11.01 4.98
N ALA A 23 -5.14 -11.88 4.42
CA ALA A 23 -5.22 -13.29 4.73
C ALA A 23 -5.42 -14.11 3.42
N CYS A 24 -4.61 -13.80 2.42
CA CYS A 24 -4.73 -14.39 1.09
C CYS A 24 -4.16 -15.81 1.08
N ALA A 25 -5.02 -16.79 0.86
CA ALA A 25 -4.60 -18.19 0.75
C ALA A 25 -3.68 -18.47 -0.46
N PHE A 26 -3.65 -17.54 -1.43
CA PHE A 26 -2.81 -17.64 -2.62
C PHE A 26 -1.46 -16.93 -2.51
N ALA A 27 -1.17 -16.27 -1.38
CA ALA A 27 0.11 -15.60 -1.14
C ALA A 27 1.18 -16.54 -0.58
N GLU A 28 1.16 -17.80 -1.02
CA GLU A 28 2.03 -18.88 -0.53
C GLU A 28 2.59 -19.68 -1.71
N LEU A 29 3.60 -20.49 -1.41
CA LEU A 29 4.12 -21.52 -2.31
C LEU A 29 3.75 -22.91 -1.76
N PRO A 30 3.46 -23.87 -2.62
CA PRO A 30 3.43 -23.80 -4.09
C PRO A 30 2.23 -22.99 -4.61
N ARG A 31 2.40 -22.36 -5.77
CA ARG A 31 1.31 -21.68 -6.46
C ARG A 31 0.33 -22.66 -7.06
N THR A 32 -0.95 -22.26 -7.13
CA THR A 32 -2.01 -23.06 -7.77
C THR A 32 -1.96 -23.00 -9.30
N ALA A 33 -1.40 -21.92 -9.86
CA ALA A 33 -1.25 -21.76 -11.32
C ALA A 33 0.03 -22.43 -11.82
N ASP A 34 0.02 -22.93 -13.04
CA ASP A 34 1.20 -23.54 -13.69
C ASP A 34 2.35 -22.52 -13.84
N VAL A 35 2.01 -21.26 -14.17
CA VAL A 35 2.97 -20.16 -14.34
C VAL A 35 2.58 -18.99 -13.45
N THR A 36 3.56 -18.37 -12.80
CA THR A 36 3.38 -17.09 -12.09
C THR A 36 4.26 -16.03 -12.75
N LEU A 37 3.66 -14.91 -13.12
CA LEU A 37 4.35 -13.75 -13.68
C LEU A 37 4.36 -12.60 -12.67
N GLY A 38 5.41 -11.81 -12.70
CA GLY A 38 5.54 -10.61 -11.88
C GLY A 38 6.75 -9.77 -12.27
N ASP A 39 6.87 -8.59 -11.68
CA ASP A 39 8.07 -7.76 -11.80
C ASP A 39 9.19 -8.39 -10.97
N PHE A 40 10.43 -8.33 -11.46
CA PHE A 40 11.57 -8.86 -10.72
C PHE A 40 12.20 -7.78 -9.84
N TRP A 41 11.59 -7.53 -8.69
CA TRP A 41 12.14 -6.59 -7.71
C TRP A 41 13.43 -7.10 -7.06
N GLY A 42 14.43 -6.24 -7.00
CA GLY A 42 15.70 -6.52 -6.34
C GLY A 42 16.71 -7.29 -7.19
N LEU A 43 16.44 -7.45 -8.49
CA LEU A 43 17.40 -8.08 -9.42
C LEU A 43 18.72 -7.30 -9.49
N GLU A 44 18.66 -5.98 -9.39
CA GLU A 44 19.81 -5.09 -9.38
C GLU A 44 20.80 -5.36 -8.23
N LYS A 45 20.33 -5.96 -7.14
CA LYS A 45 21.14 -6.34 -5.98
C LYS A 45 21.81 -7.71 -6.13
N TYR A 46 21.27 -8.51 -7.03
CA TYR A 46 21.82 -9.82 -7.35
C TYR A 46 22.83 -9.72 -8.49
N ASP A 47 22.40 -9.17 -9.61
CA ASP A 47 23.25 -8.95 -10.78
C ASP A 47 22.77 -7.72 -11.58
N PRO A 48 23.46 -6.57 -11.47
CA PRO A 48 23.13 -5.37 -12.21
C PRO A 48 23.13 -5.56 -13.74
N ALA A 49 23.91 -6.51 -14.26
CA ALA A 49 24.00 -6.75 -15.70
C ALA A 49 22.71 -7.37 -16.28
N LEU A 50 21.88 -7.95 -15.44
CA LEU A 50 20.57 -8.52 -15.83
C LEU A 50 19.44 -7.49 -15.82
N THR A 51 19.70 -6.25 -15.44
CA THR A 51 18.67 -5.21 -15.36
C THR A 51 18.42 -4.54 -16.71
N ASP A 52 17.18 -4.12 -16.94
CA ASP A 52 16.76 -3.34 -18.11
C ASP A 52 15.96 -2.11 -17.62
N PRO A 53 16.19 -0.90 -18.18
CA PRO A 53 15.41 0.30 -17.83
C PRO A 53 13.90 0.16 -18.06
N ARG A 54 13.47 -0.72 -18.97
CA ARG A 54 12.07 -1.05 -19.22
C ARG A 54 11.46 -1.98 -18.17
N GLY A 55 12.29 -2.52 -17.25
CA GLY A 55 11.93 -3.53 -16.29
C GLY A 55 12.25 -4.95 -16.75
N VAL A 56 12.31 -5.87 -15.80
CA VAL A 56 12.55 -7.29 -16.04
C VAL A 56 11.41 -8.09 -15.43
N SER A 57 10.83 -8.99 -16.23
CA SER A 57 9.76 -9.88 -15.76
C SER A 57 10.33 -11.10 -15.04
N LEU A 58 9.72 -11.45 -13.92
CA LEU A 58 9.95 -12.70 -13.22
C LEU A 58 8.94 -13.73 -13.68
N VAL A 59 9.43 -14.91 -14.06
CA VAL A 59 8.61 -16.07 -14.42
C VAL A 59 8.92 -17.21 -13.45
N LEU A 60 7.92 -17.68 -12.70
CA LEU A 60 8.04 -18.90 -11.91
C LEU A 60 7.27 -20.02 -12.62
N LEU A 61 7.93 -21.12 -12.87
CA LEU A 61 7.34 -22.33 -13.41
C LEU A 61 6.97 -23.25 -12.23
N ASN A 62 5.69 -23.48 -12.02
CA ASN A 62 5.19 -24.13 -10.82
C ASN A 62 4.79 -25.60 -11.07
N SER A 63 4.87 -26.07 -12.32
CA SER A 63 4.50 -27.45 -12.68
C SER A 63 5.34 -27.99 -13.83
N PRO A 64 5.43 -29.32 -13.99
CA PRO A 64 6.08 -29.94 -15.15
C PRO A 64 5.48 -29.52 -16.49
N LYS A 65 4.16 -29.24 -16.51
CA LYS A 65 3.47 -28.73 -17.70
C LYS A 65 4.00 -27.34 -18.08
N ALA A 66 4.21 -26.45 -17.10
CA ALA A 66 4.80 -25.13 -17.33
C ALA A 66 6.25 -25.23 -17.83
N GLU A 67 7.04 -26.17 -17.29
CA GLU A 67 8.41 -26.39 -17.75
C GLU A 67 8.44 -26.88 -19.21
N ALA A 68 7.51 -27.75 -19.61
CA ALA A 68 7.40 -28.22 -21.01
C ALA A 68 7.07 -27.03 -21.93
N LEU A 69 6.03 -26.26 -21.60
CA LEU A 69 5.65 -25.09 -22.36
C LEU A 69 6.78 -24.07 -22.46
N TRP A 70 7.50 -23.84 -21.36
CA TRP A 70 8.61 -22.90 -21.32
C TRP A 70 9.72 -23.23 -22.30
N LYS A 71 10.03 -24.52 -22.47
CA LYS A 71 11.05 -25.00 -23.44
C LYS A 71 10.68 -24.61 -24.88
N GLU A 72 9.38 -24.57 -25.18
CA GLU A 72 8.87 -24.21 -26.52
C GLU A 72 8.93 -22.69 -26.75
N VAL A 73 8.55 -21.88 -25.74
CA VAL A 73 8.35 -20.43 -25.92
C VAL A 73 9.56 -19.56 -25.58
N LYS A 74 10.51 -20.05 -24.76
CA LYS A 74 11.63 -19.22 -24.30
C LYS A 74 12.54 -18.69 -25.42
N GLY A 75 12.55 -19.35 -26.57
CA GLY A 75 13.29 -18.93 -27.74
C GLY A 75 12.72 -17.71 -28.45
N GLU A 76 11.48 -17.34 -28.15
CA GLU A 76 10.80 -16.15 -28.71
C GLU A 76 11.08 -14.88 -27.88
N LEU A 77 11.79 -15.01 -26.75
CA LEU A 77 12.08 -13.88 -25.86
C LEU A 77 13.41 -13.23 -26.25
N ASP A 78 13.50 -11.92 -26.09
CA ASP A 78 14.71 -11.15 -26.32
C ASP A 78 15.89 -11.65 -25.47
N SER A 79 15.60 -12.01 -24.23
CA SER A 79 16.58 -12.61 -23.30
C SER A 79 15.86 -13.45 -22.24
N CYS A 80 16.55 -14.47 -21.75
CA CYS A 80 16.05 -15.31 -20.67
C CYS A 80 17.23 -15.84 -19.86
N THR A 81 17.26 -15.54 -18.57
CA THR A 81 18.30 -16.01 -17.64
C THR A 81 17.65 -16.73 -16.48
N GLN A 82 18.14 -17.90 -16.14
CA GLN A 82 17.69 -18.63 -14.96
C GLN A 82 18.39 -18.08 -13.72
N VAL A 83 17.60 -17.75 -12.70
CA VAL A 83 18.04 -17.21 -11.43
C VAL A 83 17.59 -18.13 -10.30
N PRO A 84 18.40 -18.31 -9.23
CA PRO A 84 17.98 -19.10 -8.07
C PRO A 84 16.67 -18.60 -7.46
N VAL A 85 15.80 -19.52 -7.07
CA VAL A 85 14.46 -19.19 -6.54
C VAL A 85 14.51 -18.33 -5.28
N ASP A 86 15.49 -18.56 -4.40
CA ASP A 86 15.67 -17.77 -3.19
C ASP A 86 15.98 -16.31 -3.49
N VAL A 87 16.72 -16.01 -4.55
CA VAL A 87 16.99 -14.65 -5.04
C VAL A 87 15.66 -14.00 -5.50
N ALA A 88 14.88 -14.71 -6.34
CA ALA A 88 13.60 -14.25 -6.81
C ALA A 88 12.62 -13.95 -5.66
N LEU A 89 12.62 -14.77 -4.62
CA LEU A 89 11.70 -14.64 -3.48
C LEU A 89 12.12 -13.60 -2.45
N LYS A 90 13.37 -13.18 -2.44
CA LYS A 90 13.92 -12.28 -1.42
C LYS A 90 13.23 -10.91 -1.39
N HIS A 91 12.96 -10.35 -2.54
CA HIS A 91 12.38 -9.01 -2.71
C HIS A 91 10.95 -9.05 -3.24
N ASN A 92 10.46 -10.20 -3.65
CA ASN A 92 9.10 -10.40 -4.14
C ASN A 92 8.20 -11.06 -3.08
N ARG A 93 6.97 -10.57 -2.96
CA ARG A 93 6.05 -11.00 -1.89
C ARG A 93 5.25 -12.25 -2.26
N PHE A 94 5.90 -13.31 -2.74
CA PHE A 94 5.22 -14.56 -3.10
C PHE A 94 4.91 -15.50 -1.92
N ARG A 95 5.41 -15.17 -0.72
CA ARG A 95 5.25 -15.98 0.50
C ARG A 95 4.62 -15.21 1.66
N LYS A 96 4.15 -13.98 1.42
CA LYS A 96 3.67 -13.13 2.52
C LYS A 96 2.43 -12.37 2.10
N ASN A 97 1.41 -12.44 2.95
CA ASN A 97 0.26 -11.57 2.86
C ASN A 97 0.64 -10.09 2.98
N SER A 98 -0.15 -9.24 2.40
CA SER A 98 -0.02 -7.79 2.60
C SER A 98 -0.19 -7.46 4.08
N ARG A 99 0.62 -6.55 4.59
CA ARG A 99 0.44 -6.04 5.96
C ARG A 99 -0.67 -5.01 5.98
N ARG A 100 -1.52 -5.07 7.01
CA ARG A 100 -2.54 -4.04 7.23
C ARG A 100 -1.85 -2.72 7.58
N ALA A 101 -2.18 -1.66 6.86
CA ALA A 101 -1.64 -0.33 7.15
C ALA A 101 -2.20 0.21 8.47
N LYS A 102 -1.37 0.87 9.26
CA LYS A 102 -1.78 1.50 10.53
C LYS A 102 -2.90 2.54 10.31
N GLY A 103 -2.79 3.34 9.24
CA GLY A 103 -3.78 4.36 8.89
C GLY A 103 -5.05 3.85 8.20
N ARG A 104 -5.23 2.51 8.02
CA ARG A 104 -6.38 1.97 7.30
C ARG A 104 -7.72 2.37 7.91
N GLU A 105 -7.86 2.29 9.22
CA GLU A 105 -9.12 2.63 9.89
C GLU A 105 -9.42 4.11 9.77
N ARG A 106 -8.40 4.95 9.94
CA ARG A 106 -8.48 6.38 9.71
C ARG A 106 -8.93 6.70 8.27
N PHE A 107 -8.34 6.04 7.28
CA PHE A 107 -8.74 6.22 5.89
C PHE A 107 -10.25 6.02 5.69
N PHE A 108 -10.80 4.90 6.17
CA PHE A 108 -12.22 4.59 5.98
C PHE A 108 -13.15 5.48 6.79
N LYS A 109 -12.71 6.02 7.93
CA LYS A 109 -13.46 7.03 8.69
C LYS A 109 -13.50 8.38 7.97
N LEU A 110 -12.38 8.79 7.39
CA LEU A 110 -12.25 10.09 6.70
C LEU A 110 -12.80 10.09 5.28
N LEU A 111 -12.83 8.94 4.61
CA LEU A 111 -13.26 8.82 3.22
C LEU A 111 -14.64 9.43 2.93
N PRO A 112 -15.71 9.15 3.70
CA PRO A 112 -17.03 9.71 3.43
C PRO A 112 -17.12 11.22 3.66
N VAL A 113 -16.23 11.80 4.46
CA VAL A 113 -16.25 13.20 4.87
C VAL A 113 -15.33 14.07 4.01
N LEU A 114 -14.11 13.61 3.76
CA LEU A 114 -13.05 14.40 3.10
C LEU A 114 -12.85 14.02 1.64
N GLY A 115 -13.46 12.94 1.17
CA GLY A 115 -13.18 12.37 -0.13
C GLY A 115 -11.86 11.60 -0.17
N PHE A 116 -11.62 10.94 -1.31
CA PHE A 116 -10.54 9.94 -1.43
C PHE A 116 -9.14 10.52 -1.25
N GLU A 117 -8.82 11.61 -1.95
CA GLU A 117 -7.48 12.20 -1.98
C GLU A 117 -7.02 12.64 -0.58
N LYS A 118 -7.86 13.44 0.10
CA LYS A 118 -7.58 13.91 1.45
C LYS A 118 -7.55 12.76 2.46
N ALA A 119 -8.44 11.79 2.32
CA ALA A 119 -8.44 10.61 3.20
C ALA A 119 -7.14 9.81 3.07
N VAL A 120 -6.58 9.65 1.85
CA VAL A 120 -5.27 9.02 1.65
C VAL A 120 -4.17 9.84 2.30
N GLU A 121 -4.15 11.15 2.04
CA GLU A 121 -3.15 12.06 2.57
C GLU A 121 -3.07 11.96 4.10
N TYR A 122 -4.17 12.20 4.78
CA TYR A 122 -4.23 12.19 6.24
C TYR A 122 -4.03 10.80 6.85
N ALA A 123 -4.44 9.74 6.18
CA ALA A 123 -4.23 8.38 6.66
C ALA A 123 -2.77 7.91 6.53
N LEU A 124 -2.00 8.48 5.60
CA LEU A 124 -0.58 8.17 5.40
C LEU A 124 0.35 9.10 6.15
N GLU A 125 -0.13 10.25 6.61
CA GLU A 125 0.66 11.16 7.42
C GLU A 125 0.92 10.53 8.79
N GLU A 126 2.20 10.38 9.11
CA GLU A 126 2.66 9.99 10.46
C GLU A 126 2.73 11.21 11.39
N ARG A 127 2.38 12.40 10.90
CA ARG A 127 2.36 13.63 11.68
C ARG A 127 1.15 13.66 12.61
N TYR A 128 1.38 14.14 13.77
CA TYR A 128 0.53 13.99 14.94
C TYR A 128 -0.39 15.16 15.20
N ASP A 129 -0.12 16.27 14.52
CA ASP A 129 -0.91 17.49 14.60
C ASP A 129 -1.57 17.69 13.23
N VAL A 130 -2.78 17.15 13.06
CA VAL A 130 -3.54 17.36 11.85
C VAL A 130 -4.46 18.54 12.07
N MET A 131 -4.19 19.62 11.35
CA MET A 131 -5.04 20.80 11.32
C MET A 131 -6.02 20.67 10.16
N PHE A 132 -7.32 20.50 10.46
CA PHE A 132 -8.36 20.52 9.46
C PHE A 132 -8.90 21.94 9.31
N ALA A 133 -8.77 22.50 8.09
CA ALA A 133 -9.48 23.70 7.71
C ALA A 133 -10.84 23.29 7.12
N TRP A 134 -11.91 23.63 7.82
CA TRP A 134 -13.28 23.42 7.35
C TRP A 134 -13.80 24.66 6.64
N GLU A 135 -14.43 24.50 5.47
CA GLU A 135 -14.96 25.62 4.70
C GLU A 135 -16.41 26.02 5.07
N GLY A 136 -17.05 25.32 5.99
CA GLY A 136 -18.39 25.58 6.51
C GLY A 136 -18.37 26.29 7.87
N GLU A 137 -19.55 26.76 8.31
CA GLU A 137 -19.69 27.44 9.61
C GLU A 137 -19.45 26.49 10.80
N VAL A 138 -19.83 25.21 10.65
CA VAL A 138 -19.61 24.15 11.67
C VAL A 138 -19.21 22.86 10.97
N PRO A 139 -18.17 22.15 11.45
CA PRO A 139 -17.83 20.82 10.91
C PRO A 139 -18.96 19.84 11.22
N PRO A 140 -19.19 18.84 10.36
CA PRO A 140 -20.15 17.78 10.66
C PRO A 140 -19.80 17.10 11.97
N LYS A 141 -20.80 16.85 12.81
CA LYS A 141 -20.62 16.23 14.12
C LYS A 141 -19.90 14.87 14.04
N GLU A 142 -20.19 14.11 12.99
CA GLU A 142 -19.51 12.81 12.73
C GLU A 142 -18.02 12.98 12.47
N LEU A 143 -17.59 14.11 11.89
CA LEU A 143 -16.17 14.42 11.70
C LEU A 143 -15.49 14.74 13.03
N GLU A 144 -16.11 15.57 13.88
CA GLU A 144 -15.60 15.87 15.21
C GLU A 144 -15.45 14.60 16.04
N GLU A 145 -16.51 13.80 16.13
CA GLU A 145 -16.53 12.54 16.89
C GLU A 145 -15.46 11.54 16.37
N ALA A 146 -15.26 11.44 15.04
CA ALA A 146 -14.25 10.58 14.45
C ALA A 146 -12.83 11.05 14.77
N LEU A 147 -12.59 12.35 14.74
CA LEU A 147 -11.28 12.96 15.02
C LEU A 147 -10.94 12.93 16.50
N GLU A 148 -11.93 13.19 17.37
CA GLU A 148 -11.78 13.08 18.83
C GLU A 148 -11.50 11.64 19.26
N ALA A 149 -12.22 10.67 18.71
CA ALA A 149 -11.99 9.26 18.99
C ALA A 149 -10.58 8.81 18.57
N GLU A 150 -10.08 9.32 17.45
CA GLU A 150 -8.74 9.02 16.96
C GLU A 150 -7.66 9.73 17.78
N ALA A 151 -7.86 10.99 18.14
CA ALA A 151 -6.97 11.75 19.01
C ALA A 151 -6.83 11.08 20.37
N ASN A 152 -7.93 10.65 20.95
CA ASN A 152 -7.95 9.93 22.23
C ASN A 152 -7.18 8.60 22.19
N GLN A 153 -7.27 7.85 21.06
CA GLN A 153 -6.50 6.60 20.90
C GLN A 153 -5.00 6.82 20.76
N LEU A 154 -4.59 7.99 20.27
CA LEU A 154 -3.21 8.28 19.91
C LEU A 154 -2.50 9.22 20.91
N GLY A 155 -3.22 9.73 21.92
CA GLY A 155 -2.69 10.70 22.87
C GLY A 155 -2.28 12.03 22.22
N ARG A 156 -3.12 12.55 21.29
CA ARG A 156 -2.74 13.67 20.40
C ARG A 156 -3.81 14.74 20.34
N THR A 157 -3.39 15.94 19.90
CA THR A 157 -4.27 17.10 19.72
C THR A 157 -4.77 17.17 18.29
N VAL A 158 -6.08 17.31 18.11
CA VAL A 158 -6.71 17.63 16.83
C VAL A 158 -7.24 19.06 16.91
N CYS A 159 -6.83 19.91 15.97
CA CYS A 159 -7.40 21.24 15.81
C CYS A 159 -8.31 21.26 14.59
N ILE A 160 -9.58 21.60 14.77
CA ILE A 160 -10.53 21.82 13.69
C ILE A 160 -10.72 23.32 13.58
N GLN A 161 -10.36 23.92 12.44
CA GLN A 161 -10.50 25.36 12.21
C GLN A 161 -11.57 25.61 11.15
N GLY A 162 -12.70 26.19 11.57
CA GLY A 162 -13.71 26.74 10.66
C GLY A 162 -13.34 28.14 10.15
N LYS A 163 -13.97 28.59 9.05
CA LYS A 163 -13.71 29.90 8.44
C LYS A 163 -14.14 31.09 9.34
N GLU A 164 -15.02 30.86 10.30
CA GLU A 164 -15.41 31.85 11.32
C GLU A 164 -15.08 31.31 12.71
N GLN A 165 -13.89 31.65 13.20
CA GLN A 165 -13.44 31.73 14.60
C GLN A 165 -13.84 30.62 15.60
N ALA A 166 -14.12 29.41 15.22
CA ALA A 166 -14.22 28.34 16.19
C ALA A 166 -13.02 27.40 16.04
N VAL A 167 -12.03 27.58 16.93
CA VAL A 167 -10.96 26.58 17.11
C VAL A 167 -11.44 25.63 18.18
N ALA A 168 -11.88 24.43 17.81
CA ALA A 168 -12.03 23.35 18.76
C ALA A 168 -10.67 22.65 18.88
N ALA A 169 -9.96 22.88 19.96
CA ALA A 169 -8.73 22.18 20.27
C ALA A 169 -9.04 21.06 21.27
N VAL A 170 -8.88 19.83 20.88
CA VAL A 170 -8.90 18.71 21.80
C VAL A 170 -7.46 18.37 22.16
N THR A 171 -7.05 18.74 23.35
CA THR A 171 -5.73 18.40 23.89
C THR A 171 -5.83 17.12 24.67
N VAL A 172 -5.23 16.05 24.19
CA VAL A 172 -5.02 14.84 24.98
C VAL A 172 -3.60 14.88 25.51
N SER A 173 -3.48 15.31 26.78
CA SER A 173 -2.23 15.26 27.52
C SER A 173 -2.06 13.86 28.11
N GLY A 174 -1.10 13.12 27.59
CA GLY A 174 -0.67 11.84 28.13
C GLY A 174 0.76 11.56 27.69
N LEU A 175 1.68 11.60 28.63
CA LEU A 175 3.05 11.09 28.57
C LEU A 175 3.06 9.58 28.48
#